data_382cb210b17c79aa94297a4d476adcc3
#
_entry.id   382cb210b17c79aa94297a4d476adcc3
#
_cell.length_a   1.000
_cell.length_b   1.000
_cell.length_c   1.000
_cell.angle_alpha   90.00
_cell.angle_beta   90.00
_cell.angle_gamma   90.00
#
_symmetry.space_group_name_H-M   'P 1'
#
loop_
_entity.id
_entity.type
_entity.pdbx_description
1 polymer ?
#
loop_
_entity_poly.entity_id
_entity_poly.type
_entity_poly.pdbx_seq_one_letter_code
_entity_poly.pdbx_strand_id
1 'polypeptide(L)'
;MRLGTSTIIENVIQNFQGADVTDITVVTGYKAEILEKYLAGKGIDFCFNRNFAESHMMDSLCLGLRQLGDDFDYVLITPGDVPLVKPETIRAMLCCRAEVVRVSLGGKAGHPVMLSKGVAKEILNYHEDGGLRSFLEQYRDVTAYVNVDDQGILLKADTSEDYKNLRKLDIEHKSSGGLWLDMHVSINKKDFILTPETAQFLKMIDCTGSLRMACSAMYMSYTKGWQLLNRMEEDLGYKLVTRTVGGEKGGRSELTTEGRQLLERYHAFMEALTQVANDLFTKNFSGGAQ
;
A
#
# COMPACT_ATOMS: atom_id res chain seq x y z
N MET A 1 3.58 2.22 -7.95
CA MET A 1 4.74 1.31 -8.15
C MET A 1 4.45 -0.01 -7.45
N ARG A 2 4.94 -1.14 -7.99
CA ARG A 2 4.80 -2.47 -7.37
C ARG A 2 6.04 -2.85 -6.59
N LEU A 3 5.83 -3.50 -5.44
CA LEU A 3 6.88 -4.12 -4.66
C LEU A 3 6.42 -5.56 -4.34
N GLY A 4 7.10 -6.54 -4.89
CA GLY A 4 6.61 -7.91 -4.87
C GLY A 4 5.30 -8.08 -5.65
N THR A 5 4.31 -8.72 -5.06
CA THR A 5 2.97 -8.97 -5.65
C THR A 5 2.01 -7.79 -5.51
N SER A 6 2.28 -6.85 -4.61
CA SER A 6 1.42 -5.71 -4.26
C SER A 6 2.02 -4.36 -4.68
N THR A 7 1.25 -3.29 -4.62
CA THR A 7 1.77 -1.92 -4.75
C THR A 7 2.38 -1.45 -3.42
N ILE A 8 3.19 -0.38 -3.48
CA ILE A 8 3.82 0.21 -2.29
C ILE A 8 2.77 0.50 -1.21
N ILE A 9 1.70 1.20 -1.55
CA ILE A 9 0.65 1.53 -0.57
C ILE A 9 -0.13 0.30 -0.07
N GLU A 10 -0.34 -0.70 -0.92
CA GLU A 10 -0.95 -1.96 -0.46
C GLU A 10 -0.06 -2.69 0.54
N ASN A 11 1.26 -2.71 0.35
CA ASN A 11 2.18 -3.29 1.32
C ASN A 11 2.11 -2.55 2.66
N VAL A 12 2.08 -1.20 2.66
CA VAL A 12 1.90 -0.42 3.89
C VAL A 12 0.62 -0.87 4.62
N ILE A 13 -0.53 -0.88 3.93
CA ILE A 13 -1.81 -1.26 4.52
C ILE A 13 -1.77 -2.70 5.05
N GLN A 14 -1.27 -3.65 4.26
CA GLN A 14 -1.18 -5.06 4.64
C GLN A 14 -0.30 -5.29 5.87
N ASN A 15 0.80 -4.54 6.03
CA ASN A 15 1.69 -4.66 7.19
C ASN A 15 0.99 -4.20 8.47
N PHE A 16 0.19 -3.13 8.42
CA PHE A 16 -0.61 -2.68 9.54
C PHE A 16 -1.73 -3.67 9.87
N GLN A 17 -2.47 -4.12 8.86
CA GLN A 17 -3.50 -5.15 9.03
C GLN A 17 -2.91 -6.47 9.56
N GLY A 18 -1.72 -6.86 9.10
CA GLY A 18 -0.97 -8.00 9.62
C GLY A 18 -0.51 -7.85 11.07
N ALA A 19 -0.52 -6.64 11.62
CA ALA A 19 -0.29 -6.34 13.04
C ALA A 19 -1.58 -6.12 13.83
N ASP A 20 -2.74 -6.54 13.28
CA ASP A 20 -4.07 -6.39 13.86
C ASP A 20 -4.54 -4.92 14.02
N VAL A 21 -3.93 -4.00 13.26
CA VAL A 21 -4.39 -2.62 13.13
C VAL A 21 -5.38 -2.56 11.96
N THR A 22 -6.66 -2.52 12.27
CA THR A 22 -7.75 -2.59 11.28
C THR A 22 -8.39 -1.24 10.97
N ASP A 23 -8.30 -0.29 11.90
CA ASP A 23 -8.80 1.07 11.72
C ASP A 23 -7.72 1.93 11.06
N ILE A 24 -7.79 2.04 9.73
CA ILE A 24 -6.78 2.68 8.89
C ILE A 24 -7.41 3.77 8.06
N THR A 25 -6.94 5.01 8.23
CA THR A 25 -7.32 6.14 7.39
C THR A 25 -6.16 6.54 6.46
N VAL A 26 -6.43 6.58 5.16
CA VAL A 26 -5.48 7.04 4.15
C VAL A 26 -5.82 8.47 3.74
N VAL A 27 -4.92 9.42 4.01
CA VAL A 27 -5.09 10.80 3.53
C VAL A 27 -4.66 10.87 2.08
N THR A 28 -5.59 11.27 1.21
CA THR A 28 -5.41 11.33 -0.24
C THR A 28 -5.34 12.77 -0.74
N GLY A 29 -4.75 12.98 -1.92
CA GLY A 29 -4.59 14.30 -2.52
C GLY A 29 -4.58 14.23 -4.05
N TYR A 30 -3.43 14.37 -4.68
CA TYR A 30 -3.31 14.28 -6.14
C TYR A 30 -3.85 12.94 -6.67
N LYS A 31 -4.80 13.04 -7.63
CA LYS A 31 -5.49 11.87 -8.20
C LYS A 31 -6.17 10.97 -7.15
N ALA A 32 -6.73 11.57 -6.11
CA ALA A 32 -7.41 10.85 -5.03
C ALA A 32 -8.44 9.83 -5.53
N GLU A 33 -9.32 10.22 -6.46
CA GLU A 33 -10.35 9.33 -7.03
C GLU A 33 -9.78 8.02 -7.60
N ILE A 34 -8.60 8.09 -8.25
CA ILE A 34 -7.93 6.90 -8.81
C ILE A 34 -7.41 6.01 -7.69
N LEU A 35 -6.77 6.59 -6.68
CA LEU A 35 -6.20 5.86 -5.56
C LEU A 35 -7.29 5.22 -4.70
N GLU A 36 -8.32 5.98 -4.37
CA GLU A 36 -9.48 5.53 -3.58
C GLU A 36 -10.22 4.39 -4.29
N LYS A 37 -10.48 4.54 -5.59
CA LYS A 37 -11.06 3.46 -6.41
C LYS A 37 -10.15 2.22 -6.47
N TYR A 38 -8.83 2.44 -6.55
CA TYR A 38 -7.86 1.34 -6.57
C TYR A 38 -7.83 0.57 -5.25
N LEU A 39 -7.92 1.25 -4.12
CA LEU A 39 -7.88 0.67 -2.78
C LEU A 39 -9.28 0.29 -2.23
N ALA A 40 -10.36 0.55 -2.98
CA ALA A 40 -11.70 0.20 -2.57
C ALA A 40 -11.82 -1.28 -2.18
N GLY A 41 -12.53 -1.56 -1.08
CA GLY A 41 -12.72 -2.91 -0.54
C GLY A 41 -11.56 -3.44 0.31
N LYS A 42 -10.54 -2.63 0.60
CA LYS A 42 -9.41 -3.02 1.48
C LYS A 42 -9.69 -2.84 2.99
N GLY A 43 -10.92 -2.44 3.37
CA GLY A 43 -11.28 -2.22 4.78
C GLY A 43 -10.56 -1.01 5.38
N ILE A 44 -10.45 0.08 4.63
CA ILE A 44 -9.78 1.33 5.02
C ILE A 44 -10.67 2.51 4.70
N ASP A 45 -10.48 3.61 5.43
CA ASP A 45 -11.13 4.88 5.21
C ASP A 45 -10.25 5.87 4.44
N PHE A 46 -10.87 6.85 3.79
CA PHE A 46 -10.17 7.87 3.02
C PHE A 46 -10.50 9.27 3.53
N CYS A 47 -9.47 10.12 3.60
CA CYS A 47 -9.57 11.53 3.92
C CYS A 47 -9.00 12.36 2.78
N PHE A 48 -9.83 13.10 2.04
CA PHE A 48 -9.36 13.88 0.91
C PHE A 48 -8.85 15.25 1.34
N ASN A 49 -7.56 15.50 1.14
CA ASN A 49 -6.98 16.84 1.29
C ASN A 49 -7.20 17.66 0.02
N ARG A 50 -8.17 18.58 0.05
CA ARG A 50 -8.49 19.46 -1.09
C ARG A 50 -7.36 20.41 -1.46
N ASN A 51 -6.54 20.78 -0.48
CA ASN A 51 -5.46 21.75 -0.63
C ASN A 51 -4.09 21.06 -0.84
N PHE A 52 -4.06 19.81 -1.27
CA PHE A 52 -2.85 18.99 -1.40
C PHE A 52 -1.71 19.67 -2.18
N ALA A 53 -2.01 20.56 -3.11
CA ALA A 53 -1.00 21.23 -3.95
C ALA A 53 -0.24 22.34 -3.21
N GLU A 54 -0.84 22.93 -2.16
CA GLU A 54 -0.33 24.07 -1.41
C GLU A 54 -0.05 23.74 0.07
N SER A 55 -0.54 22.58 0.53
CA SER A 55 -0.42 22.14 1.92
C SER A 55 0.83 21.31 2.15
N HIS A 56 1.32 21.30 3.39
CA HIS A 56 2.41 20.46 3.86
C HIS A 56 1.89 19.13 4.43
N MET A 57 2.83 18.22 4.71
CA MET A 57 2.50 16.91 5.30
C MET A 57 1.76 17.04 6.64
N MET A 58 2.07 18.08 7.42
CA MET A 58 1.41 18.37 8.71
C MET A 58 -0.08 18.66 8.54
N ASP A 59 -0.46 19.40 7.49
CA ASP A 59 -1.87 19.70 7.19
C ASP A 59 -2.65 18.43 6.85
N SER A 60 -2.03 17.54 6.07
CA SER A 60 -2.60 16.23 5.75
C SER A 60 -2.75 15.36 7.00
N LEU A 61 -1.77 15.38 7.90
CA LEU A 61 -1.84 14.68 9.18
C LEU A 61 -2.99 15.22 10.03
N CYS A 62 -3.11 16.54 10.16
CA CYS A 62 -4.21 17.17 10.90
C CYS A 62 -5.59 16.80 10.33
N LEU A 63 -5.73 16.72 9.01
CA LEU A 63 -6.96 16.26 8.37
C LEU A 63 -7.30 14.83 8.75
N GLY A 64 -6.33 13.91 8.67
CA GLY A 64 -6.50 12.52 9.08
C GLY A 64 -6.89 12.37 10.54
N LEU A 65 -6.20 13.09 11.45
CA LEU A 65 -6.52 13.08 12.90
C LEU A 65 -7.91 13.61 13.22
N ARG A 66 -8.36 14.66 12.52
CA ARG A 66 -9.73 15.17 12.69
C ARG A 66 -10.78 14.16 12.22
N GLN A 67 -10.50 13.39 11.18
CA GLN A 67 -11.41 12.36 10.68
C GLN A 67 -11.50 11.15 11.63
N LEU A 68 -10.40 10.74 12.25
CA LEU A 68 -10.37 9.67 13.26
C LEU A 68 -11.23 10.03 14.50
N GLY A 69 -11.43 11.32 14.77
CA GLY A 69 -12.21 11.77 15.94
C GLY A 69 -11.52 11.41 17.25
N ASP A 70 -12.31 10.95 18.23
CA ASP A 70 -11.88 10.75 19.60
C ASP A 70 -11.92 9.28 20.07
N ASP A 71 -12.21 8.34 19.19
CA ASP A 71 -12.42 6.93 19.54
C ASP A 71 -11.15 6.09 19.35
N PHE A 72 -10.03 6.54 19.92
CA PHE A 72 -8.78 5.80 19.97
C PHE A 72 -7.95 6.17 21.20
N ASP A 73 -7.11 5.28 21.68
CA ASP A 73 -6.11 5.55 22.73
C ASP A 73 -4.77 5.98 22.15
N TYR A 74 -4.38 5.37 21.04
CA TYR A 74 -3.14 5.62 20.32
C TYR A 74 -3.37 5.69 18.82
N VAL A 75 -2.59 6.50 18.12
CA VAL A 75 -2.54 6.56 16.65
C VAL A 75 -1.14 6.27 16.14
N LEU A 76 -1.05 5.42 15.13
CA LEU A 76 0.17 5.15 14.38
C LEU A 76 0.20 6.01 13.11
N ILE A 77 1.29 6.71 12.87
CA ILE A 77 1.46 7.63 11.76
C ILE A 77 2.62 7.15 10.89
N THR A 78 2.36 6.94 9.61
CA THR A 78 3.39 6.55 8.64
C THR A 78 3.15 7.21 7.29
N PRO A 79 4.21 7.58 6.55
CA PRO A 79 4.07 7.92 5.14
C PRO A 79 3.64 6.72 4.30
N GLY A 80 2.88 6.96 3.22
CA GLY A 80 2.42 5.90 2.32
C GLY A 80 3.51 5.30 1.41
N ASP A 81 4.73 5.77 1.53
CA ASP A 81 5.92 5.36 0.77
C ASP A 81 6.94 4.53 1.59
N VAL A 82 6.56 4.07 2.80
CA VAL A 82 7.38 3.22 3.70
C VAL A 82 6.79 1.80 3.76
N PRO A 83 6.99 0.96 2.72
CA PRO A 83 6.20 -0.27 2.52
C PRO A 83 6.72 -1.52 3.22
N LEU A 84 7.90 -1.49 3.85
CA LEU A 84 8.58 -2.71 4.32
C LEU A 84 8.72 -2.78 5.85
N VAL A 85 7.94 -2.02 6.59
CA VAL A 85 7.87 -2.16 8.05
C VAL A 85 7.23 -3.50 8.40
N LYS A 86 7.92 -4.31 9.20
CA LYS A 86 7.42 -5.64 9.59
C LYS A 86 6.21 -5.53 10.55
N PRO A 87 5.20 -6.41 10.43
CA PRO A 87 4.10 -6.46 11.40
C PRO A 87 4.59 -6.64 12.85
N GLU A 88 5.68 -7.39 13.08
CA GLU A 88 6.29 -7.59 14.39
C GLU A 88 6.80 -6.28 15.00
N THR A 89 7.35 -5.39 14.17
CA THR A 89 7.79 -4.04 14.58
C THR A 89 6.59 -3.21 15.05
N ILE A 90 5.49 -3.26 14.31
CA ILE A 90 4.25 -2.55 14.67
C ILE A 90 3.68 -3.11 15.97
N ARG A 91 3.61 -4.45 16.14
CA ARG A 91 3.16 -5.08 17.38
C ARG A 91 4.04 -4.70 18.58
N ALA A 92 5.36 -4.63 18.38
CA ALA A 92 6.27 -4.21 19.46
C ALA A 92 5.98 -2.77 19.92
N MET A 93 5.64 -1.86 19.00
CA MET A 93 5.20 -0.50 19.36
C MET A 93 3.89 -0.52 20.13
N LEU A 94 2.91 -1.30 19.71
CA LEU A 94 1.59 -1.40 20.36
C LEU A 94 1.67 -1.91 21.80
N CYS A 95 2.74 -2.62 22.17
CA CYS A 95 3.00 -3.04 23.55
C CYS A 95 3.54 -1.89 24.43
N CYS A 96 4.03 -0.81 23.87
CA CYS A 96 4.59 0.33 24.59
C CYS A 96 3.49 1.35 24.95
N ARG A 97 3.46 1.82 26.22
CA ARG A 97 2.43 2.73 26.75
C ARG A 97 3.01 4.11 27.08
N ALA A 98 3.81 4.69 26.18
CA ALA A 98 4.35 6.03 26.33
C ALA A 98 3.56 7.06 25.50
N GLU A 99 3.68 8.33 25.84
CA GLU A 99 3.03 9.44 25.13
C GLU A 99 3.45 9.50 23.66
N VAL A 100 4.73 9.30 23.40
CA VAL A 100 5.32 9.22 22.07
C VAL A 100 6.17 7.96 22.01
N VAL A 101 5.93 7.11 21.01
CA VAL A 101 6.75 5.92 20.75
C VAL A 101 7.32 6.01 19.33
N ARG A 102 8.62 5.81 19.24
CA ARG A 102 9.34 5.77 17.95
C ARG A 102 10.10 4.46 17.80
N VAL A 103 10.08 3.92 16.62
CA VAL A 103 10.98 2.81 16.27
C VAL A 103 12.38 3.32 15.96
N SER A 104 13.39 2.54 16.29
CA SER A 104 14.78 2.87 15.96
C SER A 104 15.58 1.63 15.54
N LEU A 105 16.51 1.84 14.61
CA LEU A 105 17.50 0.86 14.18
C LEU A 105 18.89 1.51 14.27
N GLY A 106 19.76 0.95 15.10
CA GLY A 106 21.12 1.47 15.30
C GLY A 106 21.14 2.95 15.72
N GLY A 107 20.18 3.40 16.55
CA GLY A 107 20.06 4.78 17.01
C GLY A 107 19.42 5.76 16.02
N LYS A 108 19.03 5.29 14.83
CA LYS A 108 18.28 6.10 13.86
C LYS A 108 16.79 5.83 14.00
N ALA A 109 16.02 6.87 14.30
CA ALA A 109 14.57 6.78 14.37
C ALA A 109 13.94 6.70 12.97
N GLY A 110 12.92 5.83 12.84
CA GLY A 110 12.19 5.58 11.60
C GLY A 110 10.68 5.74 11.73
N HIS A 111 9.97 5.10 10.84
CA HIS A 111 8.51 5.01 10.81
C HIS A 111 8.04 3.59 11.13
N PRO A 112 6.80 3.47 11.65
CA PRO A 112 5.85 4.50 12.04
C PRO A 112 6.25 5.25 13.32
N VAL A 113 5.50 6.32 13.63
CA VAL A 113 5.49 6.98 14.94
C VAL A 113 4.15 6.69 15.59
N MET A 114 4.13 6.32 16.87
CA MET A 114 2.89 6.14 17.64
C MET A 114 2.75 7.26 18.67
N LEU A 115 1.57 7.84 18.74
CA LEU A 115 1.23 8.93 19.65
C LEU A 115 0.03 8.55 20.49
N SER A 116 0.06 8.94 21.77
CA SER A 116 -1.15 8.90 22.58
C SER A 116 -2.20 9.86 22.06
N LYS A 117 -3.45 9.64 22.41
CA LYS A 117 -4.57 10.53 22.09
C LYS A 117 -4.32 11.98 22.54
N GLY A 118 -3.69 12.16 23.70
CA GLY A 118 -3.34 13.49 24.24
C GLY A 118 -2.43 14.24 23.27
N VAL A 119 -1.29 13.65 22.93
CA VAL A 119 -0.29 14.21 22.02
C VAL A 119 -0.86 14.42 20.61
N ALA A 120 -1.67 13.47 20.11
CA ALA A 120 -2.33 13.60 18.81
C ALA A 120 -3.27 14.82 18.75
N LYS A 121 -3.97 15.15 19.84
CA LYS A 121 -4.80 16.36 19.92
C LYS A 121 -3.99 17.65 19.95
N GLU A 122 -2.81 17.64 20.56
CA GLU A 122 -1.93 18.82 20.59
C GLU A 122 -1.40 19.16 19.19
N ILE A 123 -1.18 18.16 18.33
CA ILE A 123 -0.82 18.38 16.90
C ILE A 123 -1.85 19.26 16.18
N LEU A 124 -3.15 19.12 16.50
CA LEU A 124 -4.21 19.90 15.85
C LEU A 124 -4.11 21.41 16.13
N ASN A 125 -3.42 21.78 17.19
CA ASN A 125 -3.20 23.17 17.63
C ASN A 125 -1.76 23.65 17.40
N TYR A 126 -0.92 22.80 16.77
CA TYR A 126 0.47 23.15 16.49
C TYR A 126 0.58 23.90 15.16
N HIS A 127 1.07 25.15 15.22
CA HIS A 127 1.16 26.06 14.07
C HIS A 127 2.60 26.53 13.78
N GLU A 128 3.58 25.96 14.46
CA GLU A 128 4.98 26.34 14.25
C GLU A 128 5.56 25.68 12.99
N ASP A 129 6.59 26.30 12.40
CA ASP A 129 7.33 25.76 11.27
C ASP A 129 8.13 24.51 11.63
N GLY A 130 8.37 23.62 10.64
CA GLY A 130 9.20 22.42 10.81
C GLY A 130 8.41 21.10 10.91
N GLY A 131 7.07 21.17 10.90
CA GLY A 131 6.19 20.01 10.78
C GLY A 131 6.28 19.03 11.95
N LEU A 132 5.92 17.76 11.70
CA LEU A 132 5.86 16.73 12.74
C LEU A 132 7.20 16.52 13.45
N ARG A 133 8.32 16.69 12.77
CA ARG A 133 9.65 16.54 13.37
C ARG A 133 9.88 17.57 14.49
N SER A 134 9.61 18.85 14.22
CA SER A 134 9.75 19.92 15.21
C SER A 134 8.78 19.75 16.34
N PHE A 135 7.54 19.34 16.07
CA PHE A 135 6.58 19.01 17.10
C PHE A 135 7.10 17.93 18.05
N LEU A 136 7.65 16.83 17.51
CA LEU A 136 8.15 15.70 18.30
C LEU A 136 9.39 16.02 19.13
N GLU A 137 10.17 17.04 18.78
CA GLU A 137 11.30 17.49 19.61
C GLU A 137 10.86 18.00 20.98
N GLN A 138 9.64 18.52 21.12
CA GLN A 138 9.07 18.95 22.40
C GLN A 138 8.83 17.78 23.37
N TYR A 139 8.70 16.56 22.82
CA TYR A 139 8.46 15.32 23.57
C TYR A 139 9.71 14.44 23.72
N ARG A 140 10.89 14.97 23.40
CA ARG A 140 12.14 14.21 23.36
C ARG A 140 12.40 13.44 24.65
N ASP A 141 12.18 14.07 25.79
CA ASP A 141 12.49 13.49 27.11
C ASP A 141 11.51 12.40 27.56
N VAL A 142 10.30 12.37 26.96
CA VAL A 142 9.24 11.39 27.25
C VAL A 142 9.01 10.41 26.10
N THR A 143 9.80 10.53 25.02
CA THR A 143 9.73 9.61 23.89
C THR A 143 10.35 8.26 24.24
N ALA A 144 9.56 7.21 24.13
CA ALA A 144 10.08 5.83 24.22
C ALA A 144 10.57 5.37 22.84
N TYR A 145 11.76 4.75 22.83
CA TYR A 145 12.33 4.16 21.61
C TYR A 145 12.26 2.64 21.66
N VAL A 146 11.56 2.06 20.69
CA VAL A 146 11.52 0.62 20.47
C VAL A 146 12.62 0.27 19.47
N ASN A 147 13.71 -0.32 19.97
CA ASN A 147 14.82 -0.76 19.13
C ASN A 147 14.46 -2.07 18.43
N VAL A 148 14.53 -2.07 17.09
CA VAL A 148 14.14 -3.20 16.26
C VAL A 148 15.23 -3.53 15.24
N ASP A 149 15.30 -4.78 14.82
CA ASP A 149 16.11 -5.21 13.68
C ASP A 149 15.21 -5.25 12.41
N ASP A 150 14.81 -4.07 11.99
CA ASP A 150 13.92 -3.87 10.85
C ASP A 150 14.40 -2.67 10.02
N GLN A 151 15.09 -2.95 8.92
CA GLN A 151 15.56 -1.91 7.99
C GLN A 151 14.41 -1.18 7.29
N GLY A 152 13.25 -1.82 7.18
CA GLY A 152 12.05 -1.27 6.54
C GLY A 152 11.58 0.04 7.17
N ILE A 153 11.88 0.28 8.45
CA ILE A 153 11.50 1.51 9.17
C ILE A 153 12.19 2.79 8.62
N LEU A 154 13.32 2.63 7.91
CA LEU A 154 14.14 3.73 7.39
C LEU A 154 14.03 3.92 5.88
N LEU A 155 13.43 2.97 5.16
CA LEU A 155 13.40 2.95 3.70
C LEU A 155 12.10 3.51 3.15
N LYS A 156 12.25 4.49 2.25
CA LYS A 156 11.16 5.13 1.51
C LYS A 156 11.27 4.85 0.01
N ALA A 157 10.19 5.05 -0.70
CA ALA A 157 10.09 4.87 -2.15
C ALA A 157 10.07 6.22 -2.90
N ASP A 158 11.01 7.13 -2.60
CA ASP A 158 11.04 8.47 -3.19
C ASP A 158 11.69 8.49 -4.59
N THR A 159 12.76 7.71 -4.79
CA THR A 159 13.54 7.69 -6.02
C THR A 159 13.61 6.30 -6.66
N SER A 160 14.08 6.24 -7.91
CA SER A 160 14.32 4.94 -8.59
C SER A 160 15.39 4.11 -7.88
N GLU A 161 16.36 4.75 -7.20
CA GLU A 161 17.38 4.04 -6.43
C GLU A 161 16.81 3.49 -5.13
N ASP A 162 15.98 4.27 -4.43
CA ASP A 162 15.26 3.79 -3.24
C ASP A 162 14.40 2.58 -3.56
N TYR A 163 13.74 2.61 -4.73
CA TYR A 163 12.94 1.46 -5.18
C TYR A 163 13.79 0.20 -5.41
N LYS A 164 15.01 0.33 -5.94
CA LYS A 164 15.91 -0.82 -6.08
C LYS A 164 16.33 -1.36 -4.70
N ASN A 165 16.63 -0.47 -3.76
CA ASN A 165 16.98 -0.84 -2.38
C ASN A 165 15.80 -1.54 -1.68
N LEU A 166 14.58 -1.03 -1.85
CA LEU A 166 13.37 -1.68 -1.34
C LEU A 166 13.18 -3.09 -1.94
N ARG A 167 13.37 -3.25 -3.24
CA ARG A 167 13.28 -4.58 -3.87
C ARG A 167 14.32 -5.56 -3.35
N LYS A 168 15.55 -5.09 -3.13
CA LYS A 168 16.63 -5.91 -2.56
C LYS A 168 16.25 -6.34 -1.14
N LEU A 169 15.80 -5.42 -0.30
CA LEU A 169 15.40 -5.72 1.06
C LEU A 169 14.17 -6.63 1.12
N ASP A 170 13.18 -6.46 0.24
CA ASP A 170 12.01 -7.35 0.17
C ASP A 170 12.44 -8.81 -0.09
N ILE A 171 13.44 -9.01 -0.95
CA ILE A 171 14.03 -10.33 -1.21
C ILE A 171 14.81 -10.83 0.02
N GLU A 172 15.61 -9.97 0.65
CA GLU A 172 16.41 -10.33 1.84
C GLU A 172 15.52 -10.65 3.04
N HIS A 173 14.46 -9.90 3.29
CA HIS A 173 13.49 -10.20 4.35
C HIS A 173 12.83 -11.57 4.17
N LYS A 174 12.49 -11.92 2.93
CA LYS A 174 11.96 -13.25 2.60
C LYS A 174 13.02 -14.35 2.81
N SER A 175 14.31 -14.03 2.65
CA SER A 175 15.42 -15.01 2.74
C SER A 175 15.97 -15.19 4.17
N SER A 176 15.88 -14.18 5.04
CA SER A 176 16.54 -14.17 6.36
C SER A 176 15.69 -14.73 7.51
N GLY A 177 14.41 -14.95 7.30
CA GLY A 177 13.43 -15.34 8.32
C GLY A 177 13.13 -16.85 8.43
N GLY A 178 13.92 -17.72 7.79
CA GLY A 178 13.60 -19.15 7.71
C GLY A 178 12.87 -19.49 6.40
N LEU A 179 12.12 -20.60 6.40
CA LEU A 179 11.31 -21.00 5.24
C LEU A 179 10.16 -20.04 5.04
N TRP A 180 9.96 -19.61 3.81
CA TRP A 180 8.86 -18.73 3.42
C TRP A 180 8.18 -19.24 2.14
N LEU A 181 6.89 -18.94 2.00
CA LEU A 181 6.10 -19.35 0.85
C LEU A 181 6.11 -18.25 -0.21
N ASP A 182 6.57 -18.57 -1.42
CA ASP A 182 6.39 -17.74 -2.60
C ASP A 182 5.51 -18.45 -3.63
N MET A 183 4.47 -17.75 -4.09
CA MET A 183 3.51 -18.32 -5.02
C MET A 183 3.46 -17.53 -6.33
N HIS A 184 3.74 -18.21 -7.42
CA HIS A 184 3.57 -17.69 -8.77
C HIS A 184 2.40 -18.39 -9.44
N VAL A 185 1.27 -17.71 -9.50
CA VAL A 185 0.04 -18.27 -10.06
C VAL A 185 -0.33 -17.54 -11.35
N SER A 186 -0.53 -18.29 -12.43
CA SER A 186 -1.09 -17.80 -13.66
C SER A 186 -2.27 -18.64 -14.11
N ILE A 187 -3.29 -18.02 -14.65
CA ILE A 187 -4.43 -18.68 -15.30
C ILE A 187 -4.26 -18.50 -16.80
N ASN A 188 -4.16 -19.61 -17.52
CA ASN A 188 -3.81 -19.61 -18.94
C ASN A 188 -4.92 -20.21 -19.79
N LYS A 189 -5.12 -19.66 -20.99
CA LYS A 189 -5.91 -20.24 -22.09
C LYS A 189 -5.19 -19.90 -23.38
N LYS A 190 -4.67 -20.91 -24.11
CA LYS A 190 -3.74 -20.72 -25.22
C LYS A 190 -2.60 -19.78 -24.82
N ASP A 191 -2.50 -18.60 -25.45
CA ASP A 191 -1.53 -17.55 -25.15
C ASP A 191 -2.03 -16.57 -24.08
N PHE A 192 -3.30 -16.67 -23.64
CA PHE A 192 -3.86 -15.79 -22.60
C PHE A 192 -3.26 -16.14 -21.24
N ILE A 193 -2.74 -15.13 -20.57
CA ILE A 193 -2.17 -15.25 -19.24
C ILE A 193 -2.82 -14.20 -18.33
N LEU A 194 -3.55 -14.68 -17.32
CA LEU A 194 -4.01 -13.85 -16.22
C LEU A 194 -3.07 -14.04 -15.04
N THR A 195 -2.19 -13.06 -14.86
CA THR A 195 -1.21 -12.99 -13.77
C THR A 195 -1.55 -11.81 -12.84
N PRO A 196 -0.88 -11.69 -11.68
CA PRO A 196 -1.03 -10.47 -10.85
C PRO A 196 -0.79 -9.18 -11.63
N GLU A 197 0.17 -9.18 -12.58
CA GLU A 197 0.47 -8.01 -13.41
C GLU A 197 -0.66 -7.66 -14.38
N THR A 198 -1.20 -8.65 -15.09
CA THR A 198 -2.28 -8.43 -16.05
C THR A 198 -3.58 -8.07 -15.35
N ALA A 199 -3.87 -8.66 -14.20
CA ALA A 199 -5.00 -8.29 -13.35
C ALA A 199 -4.87 -6.84 -12.85
N GLN A 200 -3.68 -6.44 -12.40
CA GLN A 200 -3.42 -5.05 -12.02
C GLN A 200 -3.57 -4.09 -13.19
N PHE A 201 -3.13 -4.49 -14.39
CA PHE A 201 -3.30 -3.68 -15.59
C PHE A 201 -4.78 -3.43 -15.91
N LEU A 202 -5.61 -4.46 -15.86
CA LEU A 202 -7.07 -4.32 -16.03
C LEU A 202 -7.67 -3.41 -14.95
N LYS A 203 -7.28 -3.59 -13.68
CA LYS A 203 -7.72 -2.72 -12.58
C LYS A 203 -7.29 -1.27 -12.80
N MET A 204 -6.08 -1.02 -13.29
CA MET A 204 -5.62 0.33 -13.62
C MET A 204 -6.40 0.96 -14.78
N ILE A 205 -6.81 0.19 -15.79
CA ILE A 205 -7.71 0.70 -16.84
C ILE A 205 -9.05 1.12 -16.24
N ASP A 206 -9.62 0.30 -15.37
CA ASP A 206 -10.90 0.61 -14.71
C ASP A 206 -10.80 1.84 -13.79
N CYS A 207 -9.71 1.98 -13.03
CA CYS A 207 -9.52 3.12 -12.14
C CYS A 207 -9.26 4.43 -12.88
N THR A 208 -8.45 4.38 -13.95
CA THR A 208 -8.04 5.60 -14.67
C THR A 208 -8.99 6.01 -15.79
N GLY A 209 -9.86 5.11 -16.22
CA GLY A 209 -10.70 5.33 -17.41
C GLY A 209 -9.89 5.49 -18.70
N SER A 210 -8.61 5.11 -18.73
CA SER A 210 -7.70 5.36 -19.85
C SER A 210 -6.62 4.30 -19.98
N LEU A 211 -6.60 3.61 -21.13
CA LEU A 211 -5.53 2.66 -21.46
C LEU A 211 -4.14 3.32 -21.43
N ARG A 212 -4.02 4.57 -21.91
CA ARG A 212 -2.75 5.32 -21.88
C ARG A 212 -2.28 5.59 -20.46
N MET A 213 -3.17 6.04 -19.57
CA MET A 213 -2.83 6.30 -18.16
C MET A 213 -2.50 5.00 -17.42
N ALA A 214 -3.23 3.92 -17.69
CA ALA A 214 -2.92 2.61 -17.12
C ALA A 214 -1.54 2.12 -17.56
N CYS A 215 -1.18 2.23 -18.83
CA CYS A 215 0.16 1.90 -19.33
C CYS A 215 1.25 2.75 -18.64
N SER A 216 1.04 4.05 -18.51
CA SER A 216 1.96 4.95 -17.83
C SER A 216 2.15 4.56 -16.35
N ALA A 217 1.07 4.25 -15.64
CA ALA A 217 1.11 3.80 -14.25
C ALA A 217 1.84 2.46 -14.06
N MET A 218 1.80 1.61 -15.10
CA MET A 218 2.46 0.30 -15.11
C MET A 218 3.88 0.35 -15.73
N TYR A 219 4.39 1.54 -16.04
CA TYR A 219 5.70 1.72 -16.70
C TYR A 219 5.87 0.91 -17.98
N MET A 220 4.80 0.74 -18.74
CA MET A 220 4.82 0.06 -20.03
C MET A 220 4.47 1.01 -21.18
N SER A 221 4.99 0.74 -22.39
CA SER A 221 4.60 1.49 -23.58
C SER A 221 3.13 1.25 -23.93
N TYR A 222 2.48 2.25 -24.51
CA TYR A 222 1.09 2.12 -24.98
C TYR A 222 0.91 0.94 -25.95
N THR A 223 1.86 0.75 -26.89
CA THR A 223 1.85 -0.36 -27.84
C THR A 223 1.86 -1.71 -27.14
N LYS A 224 2.71 -1.88 -26.12
CA LYS A 224 2.77 -3.13 -25.33
C LYS A 224 1.47 -3.39 -24.59
N GLY A 225 0.90 -2.38 -23.93
CA GLY A 225 -0.38 -2.52 -23.22
C GLY A 225 -1.53 -2.83 -24.18
N TRP A 226 -1.55 -2.20 -25.36
CA TRP A 226 -2.55 -2.45 -26.39
C TRP A 226 -2.46 -3.87 -26.95
N GLN A 227 -1.24 -4.36 -27.25
CA GLN A 227 -1.02 -5.72 -27.72
C GLN A 227 -1.40 -6.76 -26.66
N LEU A 228 -1.05 -6.51 -25.39
CA LEU A 228 -1.43 -7.38 -24.27
C LEU A 228 -2.95 -7.50 -24.17
N LEU A 229 -3.66 -6.39 -24.18
CA LEU A 229 -5.12 -6.38 -24.07
C LEU A 229 -5.80 -7.09 -25.24
N ASN A 230 -5.35 -6.83 -26.47
CA ASN A 230 -5.93 -7.49 -27.65
C ASN A 230 -5.71 -9.00 -27.62
N ARG A 231 -4.52 -9.47 -27.25
CA ARG A 231 -4.23 -10.90 -27.11
C ARG A 231 -5.15 -11.56 -26.08
N MET A 232 -5.33 -10.90 -24.93
CA MET A 232 -6.25 -11.39 -23.90
C MET A 232 -7.69 -11.52 -24.42
N GLU A 233 -8.17 -10.49 -25.14
CA GLU A 233 -9.51 -10.47 -25.73
C GLU A 233 -9.69 -11.52 -26.83
N GLU A 234 -8.68 -11.73 -27.67
CA GLU A 234 -8.68 -12.77 -28.73
C GLU A 234 -8.76 -14.16 -28.14
N ASP A 235 -7.95 -14.46 -27.13
CA ASP A 235 -7.93 -15.77 -26.47
C ASP A 235 -9.23 -16.05 -25.70
N LEU A 236 -9.79 -15.05 -25.06
CA LEU A 236 -11.06 -15.18 -24.32
C LEU A 236 -12.26 -15.29 -25.26
N GLY A 237 -12.22 -14.62 -26.42
CA GLY A 237 -13.30 -14.54 -27.38
C GLY A 237 -14.34 -13.46 -27.07
N TYR A 238 -14.03 -12.54 -26.13
CA TYR A 238 -14.87 -11.39 -25.80
C TYR A 238 -14.04 -10.18 -25.40
N LYS A 239 -14.65 -8.97 -25.42
CA LYS A 239 -13.99 -7.73 -25.08
C LYS A 239 -13.89 -7.56 -23.58
N LEU A 240 -12.70 -7.19 -23.10
CA LEU A 240 -12.45 -6.84 -21.69
C LEU A 240 -12.61 -5.33 -21.47
N VAL A 241 -12.38 -4.53 -22.52
CA VAL A 241 -12.40 -3.06 -22.45
C VAL A 241 -13.22 -2.49 -23.58
N THR A 242 -14.20 -1.63 -23.27
CA THR A 242 -14.85 -0.75 -24.23
C THR A 242 -14.02 0.50 -24.40
N ARG A 243 -13.99 1.01 -25.62
CA ARG A 243 -13.26 2.24 -25.98
C ARG A 243 -14.21 3.17 -26.73
N THR A 244 -14.35 4.38 -26.22
CA THR A 244 -15.02 5.46 -26.93
C THR A 244 -13.97 6.36 -27.56
N VAL A 245 -14.10 6.59 -28.88
CA VAL A 245 -13.24 7.53 -29.58
C VAL A 245 -13.60 8.93 -29.08
N GLY A 246 -12.64 9.60 -28.44
CA GLY A 246 -12.86 10.95 -27.91
C GLY A 246 -12.46 12.01 -28.92
N GLY A 247 -13.16 13.17 -28.85
CA GLY A 247 -12.73 14.41 -29.47
C GLY A 247 -11.56 15.05 -28.71
N GLU A 248 -11.53 16.37 -28.52
CA GLU A 248 -10.44 17.15 -27.89
C GLU A 248 -10.05 16.69 -26.48
N LYS A 249 -10.92 15.95 -25.75
CA LYS A 249 -10.65 15.44 -24.38
C LYS A 249 -10.06 14.02 -24.31
N GLY A 250 -9.74 13.40 -25.47
CA GLY A 250 -9.17 12.03 -25.51
C GLY A 250 -10.25 10.93 -25.38
N GLY A 251 -9.91 9.69 -25.81
CA GLY A 251 -10.80 8.53 -25.71
C GLY A 251 -10.87 7.97 -24.29
N ARG A 252 -12.05 7.46 -23.88
CA ARG A 252 -12.27 6.77 -22.62
C ARG A 252 -12.15 5.26 -22.82
N SER A 253 -11.56 4.58 -21.86
CA SER A 253 -11.42 3.12 -21.83
C SER A 253 -11.98 2.60 -20.52
N GLU A 254 -12.98 1.74 -20.56
CA GLU A 254 -13.64 1.18 -19.37
C GLU A 254 -13.70 -0.33 -19.48
N LEU A 255 -13.62 -1.03 -18.36
CA LEU A 255 -13.87 -2.46 -18.36
C LEU A 255 -15.32 -2.76 -18.77
N THR A 256 -15.49 -3.79 -19.59
CA THR A 256 -16.80 -4.39 -19.83
C THR A 256 -17.33 -5.08 -18.57
N THR A 257 -18.58 -5.50 -18.57
CA THR A 257 -19.15 -6.33 -17.50
C THR A 257 -18.35 -7.62 -17.33
N GLU A 258 -17.99 -8.26 -18.44
CA GLU A 258 -17.18 -9.48 -18.49
C GLU A 258 -15.77 -9.23 -17.95
N GLY A 259 -15.15 -8.09 -18.30
CA GLY A 259 -13.84 -7.68 -17.78
C GLY A 259 -13.83 -7.49 -16.27
N ARG A 260 -14.86 -6.84 -15.71
CA ARG A 260 -15.02 -6.69 -14.26
C ARG A 260 -15.22 -8.03 -13.56
N GLN A 261 -16.12 -8.86 -14.07
CA GLN A 261 -16.36 -10.19 -13.52
C GLN A 261 -15.11 -11.08 -13.56
N LEU A 262 -14.33 -11.00 -14.63
CA LEU A 262 -13.06 -11.73 -14.72
C LEU A 262 -12.09 -11.28 -13.63
N LEU A 263 -11.95 -9.97 -13.43
CA LEU A 263 -11.07 -9.40 -12.42
C LEU A 263 -11.52 -9.75 -11.00
N GLU A 264 -12.82 -9.67 -10.71
CA GLU A 264 -13.41 -10.05 -9.41
C GLU A 264 -13.16 -11.53 -9.10
N ARG A 265 -13.43 -12.42 -10.06
CA ARG A 265 -13.17 -13.86 -9.92
C ARG A 265 -11.70 -14.16 -9.69
N TYR A 266 -10.80 -13.45 -10.38
CA TYR A 266 -9.36 -13.61 -10.18
C TYR A 266 -8.95 -13.19 -8.76
N HIS A 267 -9.44 -12.06 -8.27
CA HIS A 267 -9.12 -11.59 -6.92
C HIS A 267 -9.65 -12.55 -5.85
N ALA A 268 -10.91 -12.97 -5.94
CA ALA A 268 -11.49 -13.92 -5.01
C ALA A 268 -10.75 -15.27 -5.02
N PHE A 269 -10.38 -15.76 -6.21
CA PHE A 269 -9.58 -16.98 -6.33
C PHE A 269 -8.20 -16.83 -5.68
N MET A 270 -7.48 -15.73 -5.95
CA MET A 270 -6.15 -15.49 -5.39
C MET A 270 -6.19 -15.32 -3.87
N GLU A 271 -7.21 -14.66 -3.33
CA GLU A 271 -7.42 -14.50 -1.89
C GLU A 271 -7.63 -15.84 -1.21
N ALA A 272 -8.57 -16.66 -1.72
CA ALA A 272 -8.83 -18.00 -1.18
C ALA A 272 -7.60 -18.91 -1.30
N LEU A 273 -6.90 -18.88 -2.43
CA LEU A 273 -5.68 -19.67 -2.64
C LEU A 273 -4.58 -19.25 -1.67
N THR A 274 -4.37 -17.96 -1.47
CA THR A 274 -3.36 -17.43 -0.55
C THR A 274 -3.65 -17.88 0.89
N GLN A 275 -4.90 -17.82 1.32
CA GLN A 275 -5.29 -18.28 2.65
C GLN A 275 -4.98 -19.77 2.84
N VAL A 276 -5.45 -20.62 1.94
CA VAL A 276 -5.21 -22.08 2.00
C VAL A 276 -3.73 -22.42 1.94
N ALA A 277 -2.98 -21.73 1.08
CA ALA A 277 -1.55 -21.97 0.94
C ALA A 277 -0.77 -21.58 2.21
N ASN A 278 -1.11 -20.45 2.85
CA ASN A 278 -0.51 -20.03 4.12
C ASN A 278 -0.85 -21.00 5.26
N ASP A 279 -2.08 -21.48 5.33
CA ASP A 279 -2.50 -22.46 6.35
C ASP A 279 -1.73 -23.78 6.20
N LEU A 280 -1.59 -24.27 4.95
CA LEU A 280 -0.82 -25.47 4.65
C LEU A 280 0.67 -25.27 4.92
N PHE A 281 1.23 -24.12 4.56
CA PHE A 281 2.62 -23.80 4.82
C PHE A 281 2.90 -23.77 6.32
N THR A 282 2.08 -23.06 7.08
CA THR A 282 2.20 -22.98 8.55
C THR A 282 2.11 -24.36 9.18
N LYS A 283 1.13 -25.18 8.76
CA LYS A 283 0.96 -26.53 9.27
C LYS A 283 2.15 -27.45 9.02
N ASN A 284 2.82 -27.32 7.87
CA ASN A 284 3.85 -28.26 7.45
C ASN A 284 5.27 -27.78 7.72
N PHE A 285 5.49 -26.48 7.87
CA PHE A 285 6.84 -25.89 7.92
C PHE A 285 7.11 -24.99 9.11
N SER A 286 6.09 -24.53 9.87
CA SER A 286 6.30 -23.70 11.06
C SER A 286 6.50 -24.50 12.36
N GLY A 287 6.58 -25.83 12.30
CA GLY A 287 6.72 -26.73 13.45
C GLY A 287 8.15 -27.25 13.71
N GLY A 288 9.18 -26.63 13.17
CA GLY A 288 10.56 -27.13 13.21
C GLY A 288 11.59 -26.16 13.80
N ALA A 289 11.34 -25.63 14.97
CA ALA A 289 12.40 -25.04 15.81
C ALA A 289 12.24 -25.59 17.24
N GLN A 290 12.80 -26.77 17.48
CA GLN A 290 13.20 -27.20 18.81
C GLN A 290 14.70 -27.06 18.92
#